data_84fd190a7609694ff3ce54bef410a1e1
#
_entry.id   84fd190a7609694ff3ce54bef410a1e1
#
_cell.length_a   1.000
_cell.length_b   1.000
_cell.length_c   1.000
_cell.angle_alpha   90.00
_cell.angle_beta   90.00
_cell.angle_gamma   90.00
#
_symmetry.space_group_name_H-M   'P 1'
#
loop_
_entity.id
_entity.type
_entity.pdbx_description
1 polymer ?
#
loop_
_entity_poly.entity_id
_entity_poly.type
_entity_poly.pdbx_seq_one_letter_code
_entity_poly.pdbx_strand_id
1 'polypeptide(L)'
;MGFFENTRKPQGFGGRIMVKMMNTGHSKLAKWGFTKIYTKLDSKVLDIGCGGGANIVNWIKKCSTGHVTGIDYSKVSVEESKKLNAIAIKQGRCDIVYGDVSSMPFDDEAFDCVSAFETVYFWEDLEKCFAEVHRCLLYTSDAADEL
;
A
#
# COMPACT_ATOMS: atom_id res chain seq x y z
N MET A 1 -9.32 8.44 -22.31
CA MET A 1 -8.80 7.36 -21.46
C MET A 1 -9.92 6.36 -21.17
N GLY A 2 -9.71 5.10 -21.47
CA GLY A 2 -10.70 4.06 -21.29
C GLY A 2 -10.92 3.69 -19.81
N PHE A 3 -12.07 3.04 -19.52
CA PHE A 3 -12.42 2.56 -18.17
C PHE A 3 -11.31 1.71 -17.54
N PHE A 4 -10.76 0.76 -18.29
CA PHE A 4 -9.70 -0.15 -17.81
C PHE A 4 -8.38 0.56 -17.53
N GLU A 5 -8.01 1.58 -18.32
CA GLU A 5 -6.80 2.38 -18.06
C GLU A 5 -6.92 3.18 -16.77
N ASN A 6 -8.11 3.73 -16.48
CA ASN A 6 -8.37 4.43 -15.22
C ASN A 6 -8.39 3.48 -14.01
N THR A 7 -8.68 2.21 -14.20
CA THR A 7 -8.58 1.20 -13.13
C THR A 7 -7.13 0.94 -12.77
N ARG A 8 -6.25 0.86 -13.77
CA ARG A 8 -4.82 0.62 -13.58
C ARG A 8 -4.11 1.86 -13.02
N LYS A 9 -4.31 3.02 -13.63
CA LYS A 9 -3.69 4.30 -13.27
C LYS A 9 -4.71 5.44 -13.30
N PRO A 10 -5.48 5.65 -12.22
CA PRO A 10 -6.50 6.69 -12.18
C PRO A 10 -5.95 8.08 -12.49
N GLN A 11 -6.65 8.83 -13.35
CA GLN A 11 -6.27 10.19 -13.75
C GLN A 11 -7.50 11.09 -13.86
N GLY A 12 -7.30 12.37 -13.56
CA GLY A 12 -8.32 13.40 -13.67
C GLY A 12 -9.57 13.16 -12.80
N PHE A 13 -10.68 13.79 -13.17
CA PHE A 13 -11.95 13.71 -12.45
C PHE A 13 -12.55 12.29 -12.47
N GLY A 14 -12.52 11.62 -13.62
CA GLY A 14 -12.97 10.23 -13.75
C GLY A 14 -12.12 9.27 -12.90
N GLY A 15 -10.81 9.52 -12.83
CA GLY A 15 -9.91 8.76 -11.97
C GLY A 15 -10.23 8.93 -10.48
N ARG A 16 -10.61 10.12 -10.04
CA ARG A 16 -11.03 10.36 -8.64
C ARG A 16 -12.28 9.59 -8.26
N ILE A 17 -13.27 9.55 -9.15
CA ILE A 17 -14.48 8.75 -8.95
C ILE A 17 -14.11 7.26 -8.87
N MET A 18 -13.25 6.79 -9.78
CA MET A 18 -12.78 5.40 -9.82
C MET A 18 -12.08 5.01 -8.52
N VAL A 19 -11.17 5.84 -8.00
CA VAL A 19 -10.46 5.60 -6.74
C VAL A 19 -11.44 5.45 -5.57
N LYS A 20 -12.45 6.30 -5.48
CA LYS A 20 -13.49 6.20 -4.44
C LYS A 20 -14.32 4.92 -4.55
N MET A 21 -14.67 4.52 -5.77
CA MET A 21 -15.39 3.27 -6.02
C MET A 21 -14.54 2.05 -5.65
N MET A 22 -13.25 2.05 -5.98
CA MET A 22 -12.31 0.98 -5.65
C MET A 22 -12.12 0.85 -4.15
N ASN A 23 -12.02 1.95 -3.41
CA ASN A 23 -11.95 1.94 -1.94
C ASN A 23 -13.15 1.22 -1.30
N THR A 24 -14.33 1.30 -1.91
CA THR A 24 -15.54 0.63 -1.42
C THR A 24 -15.64 -0.82 -1.91
N GLY A 25 -15.35 -1.06 -3.19
CA GLY A 25 -15.54 -2.37 -3.84
C GLY A 25 -14.59 -3.46 -3.35
N HIS A 26 -13.36 -3.10 -2.97
CA HIS A 26 -12.31 -4.04 -2.55
C HIS A 26 -12.32 -4.32 -1.03
N SER A 27 -13.21 -3.71 -0.26
CA SER A 27 -13.20 -3.77 1.20
C SER A 27 -13.39 -5.17 1.78
N LYS A 28 -14.17 -6.04 1.14
CA LYS A 28 -14.44 -7.42 1.61
C LYS A 28 -13.19 -8.31 1.50
N LEU A 29 -12.51 -8.25 0.35
CA LEU A 29 -11.29 -9.02 0.11
C LEU A 29 -10.16 -8.55 1.01
N ALA A 30 -10.00 -7.24 1.17
CA ALA A 30 -9.05 -6.66 2.10
C ALA A 30 -9.31 -7.09 3.54
N LYS A 31 -10.55 -7.05 4.01
CA LYS A 31 -10.92 -7.52 5.36
C LYS A 31 -10.53 -8.98 5.57
N TRP A 32 -10.82 -9.84 4.61
CA TRP A 32 -10.38 -11.24 4.68
C TRP A 32 -8.86 -11.34 4.72
N GLY A 33 -8.14 -10.63 3.85
CA GLY A 33 -6.67 -10.61 3.83
C GLY A 33 -6.07 -10.17 5.17
N PHE A 34 -6.61 -9.11 5.79
CA PHE A 34 -6.15 -8.64 7.10
C PHE A 34 -6.30 -9.69 8.22
N THR A 35 -7.22 -10.63 8.10
CA THR A 35 -7.35 -11.74 9.08
C THR A 35 -6.23 -12.77 8.98
N LYS A 36 -5.50 -12.79 7.85
CA LYS A 36 -4.43 -13.75 7.57
C LYS A 36 -3.03 -13.20 7.82
N ILE A 37 -2.91 -11.91 8.07
CA ILE A 37 -1.63 -11.24 8.24
C ILE A 37 -1.36 -11.05 9.73
N TYR A 38 -0.24 -11.60 10.19
CA TYR A 38 0.27 -11.35 11.54
C TYR A 38 1.24 -10.16 11.50
N THR A 39 1.03 -9.17 12.37
CA THR A 39 1.94 -8.05 12.59
C THR A 39 1.93 -7.65 14.06
N LYS A 40 3.03 -7.02 14.49
CA LYS A 40 3.10 -6.39 15.82
C LYS A 40 2.42 -5.02 15.80
N LEU A 41 2.03 -4.50 16.95
CA LEU A 41 1.38 -3.19 17.08
C LEU A 41 2.30 -2.03 16.62
N ASP A 42 3.60 -2.19 16.75
CA ASP A 42 4.63 -1.21 16.40
C ASP A 42 5.27 -1.46 15.01
N SER A 43 4.71 -2.37 14.22
CA SER A 43 5.26 -2.70 12.90
C SER A 43 5.31 -1.48 11.97
N LYS A 44 6.37 -1.43 11.17
CA LYS A 44 6.50 -0.53 10.02
C LYS A 44 5.98 -1.24 8.79
N VAL A 45 4.92 -0.72 8.21
CA VAL A 45 4.19 -1.36 7.10
C VAL A 45 4.30 -0.53 5.83
N LEU A 46 4.54 -1.19 4.71
CA LEU A 46 4.41 -0.62 3.37
C LEU A 46 3.21 -1.24 2.66
N ASP A 47 2.32 -0.41 2.13
CA ASP A 47 1.22 -0.83 1.25
C ASP A 47 1.48 -0.35 -0.18
N ILE A 48 1.76 -1.31 -1.08
CA ILE A 48 2.10 -1.04 -2.48
C ILE A 48 0.83 -1.00 -3.32
N GLY A 49 0.69 0.04 -4.13
CA GLY A 49 -0.53 0.28 -4.89
C GLY A 49 -1.67 0.66 -3.96
N CYS A 50 -1.40 1.59 -3.03
CA CYS A 50 -2.34 1.92 -1.94
C CYS A 50 -3.65 2.57 -2.41
N GLY A 51 -3.75 2.97 -3.67
CA GLY A 51 -4.94 3.57 -4.25
C GLY A 51 -5.44 4.77 -3.45
N GLY A 52 -6.72 4.80 -3.15
CA GLY A 52 -7.34 5.88 -2.36
C GLY A 52 -7.10 5.80 -0.84
N GLY A 53 -6.33 4.84 -0.38
CA GLY A 53 -5.85 4.76 1.01
C GLY A 53 -6.76 4.07 2.01
N ALA A 54 -7.78 3.33 1.58
CA ALA A 54 -8.68 2.61 2.50
C ALA A 54 -7.94 1.52 3.29
N ASN A 55 -7.02 0.80 2.66
CA ASN A 55 -6.20 -0.20 3.35
C ASN A 55 -5.18 0.44 4.30
N ILE A 56 -4.69 1.63 3.99
CA ILE A 56 -3.86 2.42 4.92
C ILE A 56 -4.61 2.67 6.22
N VAL A 57 -5.89 3.05 6.18
CA VAL A 57 -6.74 3.21 7.37
C VAL A 57 -6.77 1.93 8.21
N ASN A 58 -6.94 0.77 7.56
CA ASN A 58 -6.97 -0.53 8.23
C ASN A 58 -5.60 -0.87 8.87
N TRP A 59 -4.50 -0.61 8.17
CA TRP A 59 -3.16 -0.78 8.70
C TRP A 59 -2.86 0.09 9.90
N ILE A 60 -3.26 1.36 9.88
CA ILE A 60 -3.09 2.31 11.00
C ILE A 60 -3.83 1.80 12.24
N LYS A 61 -5.01 1.22 12.08
CA LYS A 61 -5.77 0.60 13.18
C LYS A 61 -5.09 -0.66 13.71
N LYS A 62 -4.59 -1.51 12.81
CA LYS A 62 -3.95 -2.78 13.16
C LYS A 62 -2.60 -2.59 13.84
N CYS A 63 -1.79 -1.65 13.35
CA CYS A 63 -0.47 -1.30 13.90
C CYS A 63 -0.58 0.02 14.67
N SER A 64 -1.27 0.01 15.81
CA SER A 64 -1.70 1.22 16.54
C SER A 64 -0.57 2.10 17.06
N THR A 65 0.63 1.54 17.23
CA THR A 65 1.86 2.25 17.64
C THR A 65 2.94 2.24 16.58
N GLY A 66 2.64 1.70 15.39
CA GLY A 66 3.55 1.60 14.28
C GLY A 66 3.47 2.77 13.31
N HIS A 67 4.07 2.58 12.15
CA HIS A 67 4.08 3.54 11.05
C HIS A 67 3.66 2.86 9.74
N VAL A 68 2.82 3.51 8.96
CA VAL A 68 2.30 2.99 7.69
C VAL A 68 2.70 3.91 6.55
N THR A 69 3.35 3.34 5.55
CA THR A 69 3.69 4.04 4.31
C THR A 69 2.88 3.45 3.16
N GLY A 70 2.25 4.29 2.37
CA GLY A 70 1.63 3.92 1.10
C GLY A 70 2.44 4.41 -0.07
N ILE A 71 2.49 3.64 -1.15
CA ILE A 71 3.07 4.05 -2.43
C ILE A 71 2.10 3.75 -3.56
N ASP A 72 1.94 4.70 -4.46
CA ASP A 72 1.15 4.52 -5.68
C ASP A 72 1.75 5.33 -6.83
N TYR A 73 1.64 4.80 -8.05
CA TYR A 73 2.16 5.48 -9.25
C TYR A 73 1.12 6.39 -9.93
N SER A 74 -0.07 6.50 -9.35
CA SER A 74 -1.11 7.46 -9.76
C SER A 74 -1.11 8.67 -8.83
N LYS A 75 -0.88 9.86 -9.37
CA LYS A 75 -0.95 11.10 -8.60
C LYS A 75 -2.32 11.32 -7.97
N VAL A 76 -3.40 10.94 -8.68
CA VAL A 76 -4.78 11.03 -8.17
C VAL A 76 -4.97 10.12 -6.96
N SER A 77 -4.48 8.88 -7.02
CA SER A 77 -4.51 7.95 -5.90
C SER A 77 -3.77 8.50 -4.69
N VAL A 78 -2.57 9.03 -4.89
CA VAL A 78 -1.76 9.63 -3.83
C VAL A 78 -2.49 10.81 -3.17
N GLU A 79 -3.08 11.72 -3.96
CA GLU A 79 -3.85 12.85 -3.43
C GLU A 79 -5.07 12.42 -2.61
N GLU A 80 -5.85 11.48 -3.11
CA GLU A 80 -7.03 10.96 -2.41
C GLU A 80 -6.63 10.19 -1.14
N SER A 81 -5.57 9.41 -1.21
CA SER A 81 -5.02 8.70 -0.04
C SER A 81 -4.53 9.65 1.05
N LYS A 82 -3.85 10.74 0.66
CA LYS A 82 -3.41 11.79 1.61
C LYS A 82 -4.59 12.49 2.28
N LYS A 83 -5.65 12.78 1.54
CA LYS A 83 -6.86 13.39 2.11
C LYS A 83 -7.52 12.47 3.12
N LEU A 84 -7.70 11.20 2.76
CA LEU A 84 -8.34 10.21 3.63
C LEU A 84 -7.55 9.99 4.94
N ASN A 85 -6.24 10.01 4.87
CA ASN A 85 -5.34 9.70 5.98
C ASN A 85 -4.67 10.96 6.59
N ALA A 86 -5.22 12.14 6.34
CA ALA A 86 -4.62 13.42 6.74
C ALA A 86 -4.30 13.52 8.23
N ILE A 87 -5.16 12.98 9.09
CA ILE A 87 -4.96 13.00 10.55
C ILE A 87 -3.73 12.17 10.93
N ALA A 88 -3.62 10.94 10.40
CA ALA A 88 -2.50 10.06 10.68
C ALA A 88 -1.18 10.62 10.14
N ILE A 89 -1.21 11.28 8.97
CA ILE A 89 -0.05 11.98 8.41
C ILE A 89 0.40 13.11 9.34
N LYS A 90 -0.53 13.92 9.81
CA LYS A 90 -0.25 15.01 10.75
C LYS A 90 0.32 14.50 12.08
N GLN A 91 -0.09 13.33 12.51
CA GLN A 91 0.41 12.67 13.73
C GLN A 91 1.79 11.99 13.54
N GLY A 92 2.36 12.01 12.34
CA GLY A 92 3.63 11.34 12.02
C GLY A 92 3.53 9.81 11.96
N ARG A 93 2.33 9.26 11.78
CA ARG A 93 2.07 7.82 11.75
C ARG A 93 1.83 7.26 10.34
N CYS A 94 1.80 8.14 9.35
CA CYS A 94 1.54 7.76 7.97
C CYS A 94 2.29 8.65 7.01
N ASP A 95 2.81 8.05 5.94
CA ASP A 95 3.35 8.73 4.76
C ASP A 95 2.74 8.14 3.49
N ILE A 96 2.42 8.98 2.52
CA ILE A 96 1.96 8.54 1.20
C ILE A 96 2.90 9.11 0.15
N VAL A 97 3.46 8.23 -0.66
CA VAL A 97 4.52 8.53 -1.63
C VAL A 97 4.04 8.25 -3.05
N TYR A 98 4.35 9.14 -3.96
CA TYR A 98 4.23 8.90 -5.39
C TYR A 98 5.46 8.14 -5.89
N GLY A 99 5.27 6.99 -6.52
CA GLY A 99 6.38 6.19 -7.03
C GLY A 99 5.94 4.88 -7.64
N ASP A 100 6.92 4.18 -8.23
CA ASP A 100 6.74 2.90 -8.89
C ASP A 100 7.37 1.78 -8.09
N VAL A 101 6.69 0.63 -8.02
CA VAL A 101 7.15 -0.55 -7.28
C VAL A 101 8.46 -1.11 -7.81
N SER A 102 8.77 -0.91 -9.09
CA SER A 102 10.02 -1.39 -9.70
C SER A 102 11.27 -0.60 -9.27
N SER A 103 11.09 0.55 -8.61
CA SER A 103 12.17 1.39 -8.10
C SER A 103 11.64 2.28 -6.97
N MET A 104 11.55 1.73 -5.77
CA MET A 104 10.94 2.42 -4.63
C MET A 104 11.97 3.30 -3.89
N PRO A 105 11.57 4.54 -3.48
CA PRO A 105 12.47 5.48 -2.82
C PRO A 105 12.62 5.20 -1.31
N PHE A 106 12.87 3.96 -0.96
CA PHE A 106 13.03 3.52 0.43
C PHE A 106 14.39 2.85 0.64
N ASP A 107 14.88 2.92 1.86
CA ASP A 107 16.09 2.22 2.27
C ASP A 107 15.87 0.70 2.28
N ASP A 108 16.97 -0.05 2.23
CA ASP A 108 16.95 -1.49 2.43
C ASP A 108 16.40 -1.81 3.82
N GLU A 109 15.65 -2.90 3.92
CA GLU A 109 15.13 -3.41 5.19
C GLU A 109 14.32 -2.37 6.00
N ALA A 110 13.62 -1.47 5.31
CA ALA A 110 12.88 -0.37 5.95
C ALA A 110 11.55 -0.80 6.59
N PHE A 111 10.99 -1.94 6.19
CA PHE A 111 9.63 -2.36 6.60
C PHE A 111 9.60 -3.77 7.17
N ASP A 112 8.80 -3.95 8.21
CA ASP A 112 8.53 -5.26 8.83
C ASP A 112 7.49 -6.08 8.06
N CYS A 113 6.60 -5.40 7.34
CA CYS A 113 5.55 -6.01 6.54
C CYS A 113 5.31 -5.21 5.25
N VAL A 114 5.11 -5.92 4.16
CA VAL A 114 4.73 -5.33 2.87
C VAL A 114 3.44 -5.98 2.40
N SER A 115 2.47 -5.17 2.00
CA SER A 115 1.21 -5.61 1.41
C SER A 115 1.01 -5.05 0.01
N ALA A 116 0.29 -5.81 -0.81
CA ALA A 116 -0.09 -5.42 -2.16
C ALA A 116 -1.48 -6.00 -2.46
N PHE A 117 -2.53 -5.24 -2.14
CA PHE A 117 -3.91 -5.67 -2.32
C PHE A 117 -4.40 -5.37 -3.73
N GLU A 118 -4.70 -6.41 -4.50
CA GLU A 118 -5.28 -6.31 -5.84
C GLU A 118 -4.50 -5.39 -6.81
N THR A 119 -3.18 -5.41 -6.74
CA THR A 119 -2.32 -4.55 -7.56
C THR A 119 -1.21 -5.29 -8.30
N VAL A 120 -0.79 -6.48 -7.82
CA VAL A 120 0.33 -7.25 -8.38
C VAL A 120 0.14 -7.57 -9.87
N TYR A 121 -1.07 -7.83 -10.31
CA TYR A 121 -1.38 -8.11 -11.71
C TYR A 121 -1.24 -6.90 -12.66
N PHE A 122 -1.02 -5.71 -12.14
CA PHE A 122 -0.68 -4.52 -12.92
C PHE A 122 0.84 -4.28 -13.06
N TRP A 123 1.66 -5.03 -12.34
CA TRP A 123 3.12 -4.88 -12.39
C TRP A 123 3.67 -5.40 -13.72
N GLU A 124 4.50 -4.60 -14.38
CA GLU A 124 5.00 -4.94 -15.73
C GLU A 124 6.16 -5.94 -15.66
N ASP A 125 7.12 -5.72 -14.78
CA ASP A 125 8.28 -6.57 -14.54
C ASP A 125 8.20 -7.15 -13.14
N LEU A 126 7.58 -8.33 -13.03
CA LEU A 126 7.35 -8.98 -11.74
C LEU A 126 8.66 -9.31 -11.01
N GLU A 127 9.69 -9.77 -11.74
CA GLU A 127 10.97 -10.12 -11.14
C GLU A 127 11.61 -8.89 -10.49
N LYS A 128 11.69 -7.78 -11.22
CA LYS A 128 12.21 -6.51 -10.72
C LYS A 128 11.39 -5.96 -9.55
N CYS A 129 10.07 -6.01 -9.66
CA CYS A 129 9.17 -5.54 -8.59
C CYS A 129 9.34 -6.38 -7.31
N PHE A 130 9.38 -7.70 -7.41
CA PHE A 130 9.61 -8.56 -6.24
C PHE A 130 11.01 -8.42 -5.67
N ALA A 131 12.03 -8.16 -6.48
CA ALA A 131 13.37 -7.83 -6.00
C ALA A 131 13.37 -6.54 -5.15
N GLU A 132 12.64 -5.51 -5.57
CA GLU A 132 12.47 -4.27 -4.79
C GLU A 132 11.69 -4.51 -3.50
N VAL A 133 10.63 -5.30 -3.52
CA VAL A 133 9.88 -5.70 -2.30
C VAL A 133 10.82 -6.41 -1.32
N HIS A 134 11.59 -7.38 -1.80
CA HIS A 134 12.56 -8.11 -0.98
C HIS A 134 13.62 -7.18 -0.39
N ARG A 135 14.14 -6.23 -1.17
CA ARG A 135 15.13 -5.25 -0.71
C ARG A 135 14.60 -4.41 0.46
N CYS A 136 13.35 -3.95 0.37
CA CYS A 136 12.74 -3.07 1.37
C CYS A 136 12.21 -3.81 2.60
N LEU A 137 12.05 -5.12 2.53
CA LEU A 137 11.49 -5.93 3.61
C LEU A 137 12.58 -6.39 4.57
N LEU A 138 12.38 -6.13 5.86
CA LEU A 138 13.23 -6.65 6.91
C LEU A 138 12.97 -8.15 7.08
N TYR A 139 13.93 -8.96 6.65
CA TYR A 139 13.88 -10.42 6.84
C TYR A 139 14.56 -10.78 8.15
N THR A 140 13.81 -11.41 9.07
CA THR A 140 14.35 -11.98 10.30
C THR A 140 14.32 -13.50 10.19
N SER A 141 15.40 -14.16 10.60
CA SER A 141 15.52 -15.62 10.60
C SER A 141 14.41 -16.32 11.41
N ASP A 142 13.89 -15.65 12.41
CA ASP A 142 12.82 -16.17 13.28
C ASP A 142 11.49 -16.41 12.55
N ALA A 143 11.24 -15.68 11.47
CA ALA A 143 10.02 -15.89 10.66
C ALA A 143 10.10 -17.10 9.71
N ALA A 144 11.30 -17.56 9.39
CA ALA A 144 11.51 -18.71 8.52
C ALA A 144 11.43 -20.06 9.28
N ASP A 145 11.65 -20.03 10.59
CA ASP A 145 11.65 -21.22 11.43
C ASP A 145 10.24 -21.62 11.93
N GLU A 146 9.23 -20.73 11.72
CA GLU A 146 7.83 -20.98 12.10
C GLU A 146 6.96 -21.50 10.93
N LEU A 147 7.52 -21.67 9.74
CA LEU A 147 6.86 -22.25 8.59
C LEU A 147 7.25 -23.71 8.39
#